data_a5632c52c127b29f4e2f3cb4ee234595
#
_entry.id   a5632c52c127b29f4e2f3cb4ee234595
#
_cell.length_a   1.000
_cell.length_b   1.000
_cell.length_c   1.000
_cell.angle_alpha   90.00
_cell.angle_beta   90.00
_cell.angle_gamma   90.00
#
_symmetry.space_group_name_H-M   'P 1'
#
loop_
_entity.id
_entity.type
_entity.pdbx_description
1 polymer ?
#
loop_
_entity_poly.entity_id
_entity_poly.type
_entity_poly.pdbx_seq_one_letter_code
_entity_poly.pdbx_strand_id
1 'polypeptide(L)'
;MNRATDQIKTRRKFLQMLSASPLFASHGLLGGSFANLLATGEVTERKFLDWVHSLQQSDEVISSPEQAMDVMDFEPAARKALPPAHFGYLATGVDDDGTVRANREGYSRIQIRARRLINVEDIDMSVNLFGTKWNTPIVLSPVSGQKAFHPEGEIAVARAARAKGHLMMLSTVATSSIEDAIAARSGPVWQQLYPTNVWEVGRAIVKRAETAGAPAIVLTVDLQEGSNRETLFRAERADKRECSACHQSAYTGDARGRARGGSGGFAQYAARKPMFDGLDLSKVTAAQPANLSWDFVKRLRDTVTVKLLLKGIVTREDAQLAVEHGVDGLIVSNHGGRSEETLRPTIDSLPEVIEAAAGRIPVIVDGGVRRGTDIFKALALGASAVGMGRPYAWGLAAFGQPGVEAVLEILRRELKTIMRQAGTISVDKISRNYVVTRAL
;
A
#
# COMPACT_ATOMS: atom_id res chain seq x y z
N MET A 1 -46.78 -18.22 -9.53
CA MET A 1 -46.55 -18.19 -8.06
C MET A 1 -45.72 -19.36 -7.50
N ASN A 2 -45.11 -20.24 -8.34
CA ASN A 2 -44.42 -21.46 -7.84
C ASN A 2 -42.89 -21.47 -7.84
N ARG A 3 -42.17 -20.51 -8.48
CA ARG A 3 -40.71 -20.53 -8.51
C ARG A 3 -40.04 -20.00 -7.22
N ALA A 4 -40.60 -19.00 -6.57
CA ALA A 4 -40.05 -18.44 -5.34
C ALA A 4 -40.16 -19.41 -4.15
N THR A 5 -41.27 -20.17 -4.07
CA THR A 5 -41.51 -21.12 -2.99
C THR A 5 -40.62 -22.37 -3.09
N ASP A 6 -40.26 -22.80 -4.29
CA ASP A 6 -39.33 -23.91 -4.50
C ASP A 6 -37.87 -23.53 -4.19
N GLN A 7 -37.46 -22.32 -4.51
CA GLN A 7 -36.12 -21.82 -4.14
C GLN A 7 -35.94 -21.74 -2.62
N ILE A 8 -36.96 -21.29 -1.89
CA ILE A 8 -36.97 -21.25 -0.40
C ILE A 8 -36.86 -22.64 0.21
N LYS A 9 -37.61 -23.62 -0.32
CA LYS A 9 -37.52 -25.00 0.14
C LYS A 9 -36.19 -25.68 -0.13
N THR A 10 -35.57 -25.40 -1.27
CA THR A 10 -34.23 -25.91 -1.65
C THR A 10 -33.16 -25.33 -0.78
N ARG A 11 -33.19 -24.01 -0.49
CA ARG A 11 -32.28 -23.33 0.44
C ARG A 11 -32.41 -23.90 1.87
N ARG A 12 -33.60 -24.11 2.38
CA ARG A 12 -33.82 -24.64 3.73
C ARG A 12 -33.28 -26.07 3.86
N LYS A 13 -33.46 -26.93 2.85
CA LYS A 13 -32.87 -28.28 2.81
C LYS A 13 -31.35 -28.25 2.73
N PHE A 14 -30.75 -27.33 1.96
CA PHE A 14 -29.33 -27.17 1.86
C PHE A 14 -28.72 -26.76 3.21
N LEU A 15 -29.31 -25.79 3.90
CA LEU A 15 -28.89 -25.35 5.22
C LEU A 15 -29.05 -26.45 6.29
N GLN A 16 -30.09 -27.26 6.20
CA GLN A 16 -30.29 -28.44 7.08
C GLN A 16 -29.25 -29.54 6.80
N MET A 17 -28.85 -29.75 5.56
CA MET A 17 -27.74 -30.68 5.21
C MET A 17 -26.40 -30.20 5.70
N LEU A 18 -26.11 -28.89 5.62
CA LEU A 18 -24.90 -28.30 6.17
C LEU A 18 -24.83 -28.44 7.69
N SER A 19 -25.94 -28.17 8.42
CA SER A 19 -25.99 -28.30 9.89
C SER A 19 -25.86 -29.74 10.38
N ALA A 20 -26.18 -30.72 9.54
CA ALA A 20 -26.04 -32.16 9.83
C ALA A 20 -24.67 -32.74 9.40
N SER A 21 -23.80 -31.94 8.81
CA SER A 21 -22.48 -32.39 8.39
C SER A 21 -21.56 -32.63 9.58
N PRO A 22 -20.83 -33.77 9.67
CA PRO A 22 -19.83 -34.02 10.71
C PRO A 22 -18.73 -32.98 10.82
N LEU A 23 -18.41 -32.27 9.73
CA LEU A 23 -17.45 -31.17 9.68
C LEU A 23 -17.87 -29.96 10.56
N PHE A 24 -19.15 -29.72 10.74
CA PHE A 24 -19.66 -28.65 11.60
C PHE A 24 -19.83 -29.07 13.06
N ALA A 25 -20.02 -30.35 13.31
CA ALA A 25 -20.18 -30.90 14.68
C ALA A 25 -18.83 -30.98 15.43
N SER A 26 -17.70 -31.14 14.72
CA SER A 26 -16.39 -31.35 15.33
C SER A 26 -15.70 -30.07 15.84
N HIS A 27 -16.19 -28.89 15.49
CA HIS A 27 -15.51 -27.62 15.82
C HIS A 27 -16.25 -26.72 16.82
N GLY A 28 -17.27 -27.23 17.51
CA GLY A 28 -17.98 -26.45 18.54
C GLY A 28 -18.70 -25.18 18.05
N LEU A 29 -18.88 -25.03 16.73
CA LEU A 29 -19.32 -23.81 16.04
C LEU A 29 -20.85 -23.56 16.06
N LEU A 30 -21.62 -24.34 16.82
CA LEU A 30 -23.03 -24.09 17.08
C LEU A 30 -23.26 -23.18 18.29
N GLY A 31 -22.32 -22.27 18.58
CA GLY A 31 -22.57 -21.18 19.52
C GLY A 31 -23.70 -20.27 19.05
N GLY A 32 -24.51 -19.76 20.00
CA GLY A 32 -25.78 -19.07 19.83
C GLY A 32 -26.00 -18.10 18.68
N SER A 33 -24.95 -17.62 18.03
CA SER A 33 -25.03 -16.66 16.90
C SER A 33 -25.60 -17.27 15.62
N PHE A 34 -25.24 -18.51 15.27
CA PHE A 34 -25.74 -19.14 14.03
C PHE A 34 -27.16 -19.68 14.17
N ALA A 35 -27.47 -20.23 15.34
CA ALA A 35 -28.85 -20.65 15.65
C ALA A 35 -29.83 -19.46 15.61
N ASN A 36 -29.43 -18.30 16.11
CA ASN A 36 -30.19 -17.05 16.02
C ASN A 36 -30.30 -16.52 14.57
N LEU A 37 -29.26 -16.60 13.76
CA LEU A 37 -29.30 -16.18 12.35
C LEU A 37 -30.27 -17.04 11.51
N LEU A 38 -30.35 -18.35 11.80
CA LEU A 38 -31.30 -19.27 11.15
C LEU A 38 -32.72 -19.06 11.62
N ALA A 39 -32.96 -18.69 12.89
CA ALA A 39 -34.26 -18.48 13.48
C ALA A 39 -34.94 -17.20 12.97
N THR A 40 -34.21 -16.17 12.60
CA THR A 40 -34.75 -14.87 12.13
C THR A 40 -35.14 -14.85 10.66
N GLY A 41 -34.76 -15.84 9.85
CA GLY A 41 -35.07 -15.90 8.41
C GLY A 41 -34.38 -14.84 7.53
N GLU A 42 -33.53 -14.01 8.10
CA GLU A 42 -32.83 -12.90 7.42
C GLU A 42 -31.40 -13.24 6.93
N VAL A 43 -31.16 -14.51 6.58
CA VAL A 43 -29.85 -14.87 6.01
C VAL A 43 -29.79 -14.43 4.54
N THR A 44 -29.23 -13.26 4.30
CA THR A 44 -28.85 -12.86 2.95
C THR A 44 -27.57 -13.60 2.54
N GLU A 45 -27.40 -13.85 1.25
CA GLU A 45 -26.20 -14.47 0.68
C GLU A 45 -24.91 -13.76 1.14
N ARG A 46 -24.95 -12.44 1.28
CA ARG A 46 -23.87 -11.60 1.78
C ARG A 46 -23.52 -11.92 3.25
N LYS A 47 -24.51 -12.00 4.13
CA LYS A 47 -24.30 -12.36 5.55
C LYS A 47 -23.74 -13.78 5.72
N PHE A 48 -24.14 -14.71 4.83
CA PHE A 48 -23.61 -16.07 4.83
C PHE A 48 -22.14 -16.08 4.34
N LEU A 49 -21.81 -15.35 3.28
CA LEU A 49 -20.45 -15.23 2.79
C LEU A 49 -19.55 -14.51 3.80
N ASP A 50 -20.01 -13.47 4.45
CA ASP A 50 -19.30 -12.77 5.52
C ASP A 50 -19.02 -13.70 6.71
N TRP A 51 -20.00 -14.56 7.05
CA TRP A 51 -19.82 -15.57 8.10
C TRP A 51 -18.84 -16.67 7.68
N VAL A 52 -18.92 -17.20 6.45
CA VAL A 52 -17.97 -18.18 5.92
C VAL A 52 -16.54 -17.57 5.88
N HIS A 53 -16.42 -16.32 5.49
CA HIS A 53 -15.13 -15.59 5.55
C HIS A 53 -14.63 -15.45 7.00
N SER A 54 -15.51 -15.21 7.97
CA SER A 54 -15.12 -15.14 9.38
C SER A 54 -14.64 -16.49 9.94
N LEU A 55 -15.18 -17.60 9.42
CA LEU A 55 -14.72 -18.94 9.78
C LEU A 55 -13.37 -19.34 9.12
N GLN A 56 -13.06 -18.72 8.00
CA GLN A 56 -11.80 -18.96 7.29
C GLN A 56 -10.64 -18.13 7.84
N GLN A 57 -10.93 -17.08 8.61
CA GLN A 57 -9.94 -16.40 9.42
C GLN A 57 -9.76 -17.22 10.70
N SER A 58 -8.74 -18.07 10.74
CA SER A 58 -8.32 -18.68 12.00
C SER A 58 -8.03 -17.54 12.98
N ASP A 59 -8.66 -17.56 14.17
CA ASP A 59 -8.35 -16.61 15.26
C ASP A 59 -6.90 -16.76 15.76
N GLU A 60 -6.15 -17.70 15.18
CA GLU A 60 -4.78 -17.99 15.52
C GLU A 60 -3.82 -17.01 14.83
N VAL A 61 -3.38 -16.04 15.62
CA VAL A 61 -2.38 -15.07 15.18
C VAL A 61 -1.03 -15.76 15.03
N ILE A 62 -0.45 -15.71 13.83
CA ILE A 62 0.86 -16.31 13.56
C ILE A 62 1.91 -15.82 14.58
N SER A 63 2.77 -16.72 15.02
CA SER A 63 3.85 -16.47 15.98
C SER A 63 5.24 -16.39 15.34
N SER A 64 5.33 -16.76 14.06
CA SER A 64 6.56 -16.61 13.25
C SER A 64 6.20 -16.31 11.79
N PRO A 65 7.11 -15.67 11.01
CA PRO A 65 6.84 -15.33 9.62
C PRO A 65 6.65 -16.55 8.71
N GLU A 66 7.20 -17.71 9.08
CA GLU A 66 7.09 -18.98 8.32
C GLU A 66 5.69 -19.57 8.36
N GLN A 67 4.90 -19.24 9.38
CA GLN A 67 3.51 -19.69 9.52
C GLN A 67 2.56 -18.96 8.57
N ALA A 68 2.97 -17.84 8.01
CA ALA A 68 2.12 -17.07 7.13
C ALA A 68 1.83 -17.79 5.80
N MET A 69 0.58 -17.98 5.49
CA MET A 69 0.11 -18.51 4.21
C MET A 69 0.06 -17.44 3.15
N ASP A 70 -0.37 -16.24 3.55
CA ASP A 70 -0.42 -15.05 2.70
C ASP A 70 -0.08 -13.77 3.50
N VAL A 71 -0.07 -12.62 2.81
CA VAL A 71 0.33 -11.36 3.46
C VAL A 71 -0.71 -10.80 4.44
N MET A 72 -1.95 -11.29 4.41
CA MET A 72 -3.00 -10.85 5.33
C MET A 72 -2.79 -11.39 6.74
N ASP A 73 -2.09 -12.53 6.89
CA ASP A 73 -1.77 -13.13 8.20
C ASP A 73 -0.88 -12.21 9.05
N PHE A 74 -0.11 -11.31 8.40
CA PHE A 74 0.73 -10.34 9.11
C PHE A 74 -0.07 -9.18 9.74
N GLU A 75 -1.28 -8.88 9.27
CA GLU A 75 -2.08 -7.77 9.82
C GLU A 75 -2.49 -8.02 11.28
N PRO A 76 -3.10 -9.18 11.64
CA PRO A 76 -3.41 -9.51 13.03
C PRO A 76 -2.17 -9.58 13.91
N ALA A 77 -1.04 -10.12 13.40
CA ALA A 77 0.23 -10.17 14.12
C ALA A 77 0.79 -8.76 14.40
N ALA A 78 0.74 -7.85 13.41
CA ALA A 78 1.11 -6.47 13.58
C ALA A 78 0.18 -5.73 14.57
N ARG A 79 -1.13 -5.99 14.52
CA ARG A 79 -2.10 -5.43 15.46
C ARG A 79 -1.80 -5.85 16.90
N LYS A 80 -1.39 -7.10 17.11
CA LYS A 80 -1.00 -7.63 18.42
C LYS A 80 0.32 -7.04 18.91
N ALA A 81 1.28 -6.82 18.02
CA ALA A 81 2.61 -6.31 18.33
C ALA A 81 2.62 -4.80 18.59
N LEU A 82 1.74 -4.05 17.93
CA LEU A 82 1.75 -2.59 17.97
C LEU A 82 0.75 -2.02 18.97
N PRO A 83 1.11 -0.91 19.57
CA PRO A 83 0.17 -0.10 20.32
C PRO A 83 -0.96 0.46 19.44
N PRO A 84 -2.12 0.82 20.05
CA PRO A 84 -3.30 1.26 19.28
C PRO A 84 -3.02 2.39 18.29
N ALA A 85 -2.34 3.47 18.71
CA ALA A 85 -2.05 4.60 17.82
C ALA A 85 -1.11 4.22 16.65
N HIS A 86 -0.11 3.38 16.90
CA HIS A 86 0.83 2.93 15.87
C HIS A 86 0.13 2.01 14.85
N PHE A 87 -0.69 1.08 15.32
CA PHE A 87 -1.49 0.26 14.41
C PHE A 87 -2.54 1.10 13.68
N GLY A 88 -3.21 2.02 14.37
CA GLY A 88 -4.16 2.97 13.78
C GLY A 88 -3.55 3.78 12.63
N TYR A 89 -2.28 4.18 12.76
CA TYR A 89 -1.57 4.83 11.67
C TYR A 89 -1.44 3.94 10.42
N LEU A 90 -1.18 2.63 10.57
CA LEU A 90 -1.11 1.70 9.44
C LEU A 90 -2.49 1.40 8.84
N ALA A 91 -3.50 1.27 9.68
CA ALA A 91 -4.85 0.87 9.27
C ALA A 91 -5.60 2.01 8.56
N THR A 92 -5.47 3.26 9.04
CA THR A 92 -6.34 4.39 8.64
C THR A 92 -6.32 4.69 7.15
N GLY A 93 -7.48 4.99 6.61
CA GLY A 93 -7.70 5.78 5.39
C GLY A 93 -8.16 7.20 5.74
N VAL A 94 -9.02 7.76 4.88
CA VAL A 94 -9.73 9.01 5.07
C VAL A 94 -11.16 8.71 5.48
N ASP A 95 -11.76 9.54 6.29
CA ASP A 95 -13.13 9.43 6.81
C ASP A 95 -13.41 8.03 7.37
N ASP A 96 -14.31 7.28 6.78
CA ASP A 96 -14.71 5.92 7.19
C ASP A 96 -13.91 4.79 6.47
N ASP A 97 -12.73 5.11 5.90
CA ASP A 97 -11.85 4.19 5.18
C ASP A 97 -12.44 3.59 3.88
N GLY A 98 -13.41 4.25 3.25
CA GLY A 98 -14.09 3.72 2.05
C GLY A 98 -13.13 3.52 0.88
N THR A 99 -12.24 4.48 0.62
CA THR A 99 -11.23 4.35 -0.45
C THR A 99 -10.20 3.23 -0.16
N VAL A 100 -9.90 2.94 1.12
CA VAL A 100 -9.06 1.78 1.49
C VAL A 100 -9.72 0.47 1.06
N ARG A 101 -11.04 0.34 1.36
CA ARG A 101 -11.83 -0.84 0.94
C ARG A 101 -11.93 -0.92 -0.57
N ALA A 102 -12.27 0.20 -1.24
CA ALA A 102 -12.38 0.28 -2.69
C ALA A 102 -11.07 -0.12 -3.40
N ASN A 103 -9.91 0.31 -2.90
CA ASN A 103 -8.61 -0.11 -3.42
C ASN A 103 -8.44 -1.63 -3.40
N ARG A 104 -8.93 -2.31 -2.38
CA ARG A 104 -8.87 -3.78 -2.29
C ARG A 104 -9.87 -4.44 -3.24
N GLU A 105 -11.11 -3.96 -3.23
CA GLU A 105 -12.21 -4.48 -4.04
C GLU A 105 -11.98 -4.29 -5.55
N GLY A 106 -11.27 -3.22 -5.95
CA GLY A 106 -10.95 -2.93 -7.35
C GLY A 106 -10.31 -4.11 -8.09
N TYR A 107 -9.40 -4.81 -7.42
CA TYR A 107 -8.75 -5.99 -8.01
C TYR A 107 -9.72 -7.17 -8.23
N SER A 108 -10.80 -7.28 -7.47
CA SER A 108 -11.78 -8.37 -7.62
C SER A 108 -12.60 -8.28 -8.91
N ARG A 109 -12.72 -7.08 -9.48
CA ARG A 109 -13.44 -6.83 -10.74
C ARG A 109 -12.65 -7.24 -11.99
N ILE A 110 -11.36 -7.53 -11.84
CA ILE A 110 -10.49 -7.93 -12.93
C ILE A 110 -10.32 -9.44 -12.90
N GLN A 111 -10.72 -10.11 -13.97
CA GLN A 111 -10.60 -11.55 -14.13
C GLN A 111 -9.38 -11.90 -14.97
N ILE A 112 -8.64 -12.94 -14.59
CA ILE A 112 -7.48 -13.42 -15.33
C ILE A 112 -7.94 -14.41 -16.41
N ARG A 113 -7.50 -14.17 -17.65
CA ARG A 113 -7.71 -15.08 -18.81
C ARG A 113 -6.48 -15.96 -18.95
N ALA A 114 -6.54 -17.15 -18.38
CA ALA A 114 -5.42 -18.07 -18.42
C ALA A 114 -5.33 -18.78 -19.78
N ARG A 115 -4.14 -18.74 -20.40
CA ARG A 115 -3.81 -19.53 -21.60
C ARG A 115 -3.23 -20.88 -21.20
N ARG A 116 -3.38 -21.88 -22.07
CA ARG A 116 -2.95 -23.25 -21.81
C ARG A 116 -1.94 -23.73 -22.87
N LEU A 117 -1.25 -24.83 -22.56
CA LEU A 117 -0.28 -25.50 -23.44
C LEU A 117 0.90 -24.59 -23.82
N ILE A 118 1.34 -23.74 -22.89
CA ILE A 118 2.54 -22.91 -23.02
C ILE A 118 3.60 -23.50 -22.09
N ASN A 119 4.82 -23.69 -22.61
CA ASN A 119 5.93 -24.07 -21.76
C ASN A 119 6.25 -22.94 -20.77
N VAL A 120 6.12 -23.21 -19.47
CA VAL A 120 6.32 -22.27 -18.35
C VAL A 120 7.35 -22.82 -17.35
N GLU A 121 8.26 -23.63 -17.83
CA GLU A 121 9.35 -24.21 -17.00
C GLU A 121 10.19 -23.09 -16.38
N ASP A 122 10.64 -22.16 -17.23
CA ASP A 122 11.41 -20.99 -16.82
C ASP A 122 10.55 -19.74 -16.80
N ILE A 123 10.55 -19.02 -15.67
CA ILE A 123 9.81 -17.77 -15.47
C ILE A 123 10.78 -16.66 -15.12
N ASP A 124 10.85 -15.63 -15.97
CA ASP A 124 11.57 -14.39 -15.70
C ASP A 124 10.61 -13.33 -15.14
N MET A 125 10.81 -12.98 -13.86
CA MET A 125 10.05 -11.92 -13.21
C MET A 125 10.80 -10.59 -13.19
N SER A 126 11.98 -10.50 -13.81
CA SER A 126 12.79 -9.29 -13.77
C SER A 126 12.16 -8.15 -14.55
N VAL A 127 12.40 -6.91 -14.09
CA VAL A 127 12.00 -5.67 -14.76
C VAL A 127 13.18 -4.71 -14.81
N ASN A 128 13.19 -3.85 -15.83
CA ASN A 128 14.14 -2.75 -15.91
C ASN A 128 13.40 -1.43 -15.59
N LEU A 129 13.88 -0.70 -14.59
CA LEU A 129 13.40 0.63 -14.28
C LEU A 129 14.59 1.59 -14.31
N PHE A 130 14.56 2.52 -15.26
CA PHE A 130 15.61 3.52 -15.46
C PHE A 130 17.03 2.95 -15.57
N GLY A 131 17.19 1.85 -16.32
CA GLY A 131 18.48 1.20 -16.53
C GLY A 131 18.92 0.25 -15.41
N THR A 132 18.20 0.19 -14.31
CA THR A 132 18.46 -0.77 -13.23
C THR A 132 17.56 -2.01 -13.37
N LYS A 133 18.19 -3.19 -13.43
CA LYS A 133 17.46 -4.47 -13.44
C LYS A 133 17.10 -4.88 -12.02
N TRP A 134 15.81 -5.13 -11.79
CA TRP A 134 15.25 -5.63 -10.55
C TRP A 134 14.76 -7.06 -10.71
N ASN A 135 14.86 -7.88 -9.68
CA ASN A 135 14.49 -9.30 -9.74
C ASN A 135 12.99 -9.53 -9.91
N THR A 136 12.16 -8.55 -9.56
CA THR A 136 10.70 -8.61 -9.67
C THR A 136 10.12 -7.20 -9.87
N PRO A 137 8.87 -7.08 -10.33
CA PRO A 137 8.18 -5.80 -10.44
C PRO A 137 7.66 -5.26 -9.08
N ILE A 138 8.00 -5.89 -7.96
CA ILE A 138 7.51 -5.50 -6.64
C ILE A 138 8.37 -4.37 -6.07
N VAL A 139 7.71 -3.30 -5.63
CA VAL A 139 8.35 -2.10 -5.07
C VAL A 139 7.82 -1.84 -3.66
N LEU A 140 8.73 -1.55 -2.72
CA LEU A 140 8.35 -1.09 -1.39
C LEU A 140 8.06 0.42 -1.46
N SER A 141 6.76 0.77 -1.44
CA SER A 141 6.29 2.16 -1.45
C SER A 141 6.73 2.90 -0.18
N PRO A 142 6.90 4.24 -0.23
CA PRO A 142 7.37 4.98 0.93
C PRO A 142 6.33 4.99 2.06
N VAL A 143 6.74 4.51 3.22
CA VAL A 143 5.98 4.58 4.48
C VAL A 143 6.82 5.34 5.49
N SER A 144 6.22 6.32 6.16
CA SER A 144 6.92 7.17 7.10
C SER A 144 7.06 6.53 8.49
N GLY A 145 8.09 6.97 9.24
CA GLY A 145 8.16 6.73 10.67
C GLY A 145 8.27 5.28 11.10
N GLN A 146 8.98 4.44 10.38
CA GLN A 146 8.95 2.99 10.56
C GLN A 146 9.54 2.51 11.91
N LYS A 147 10.34 3.34 12.60
CA LYS A 147 10.75 3.03 14.00
C LYS A 147 9.57 3.06 14.98
N ALA A 148 8.42 3.60 14.58
CA ALA A 148 7.18 3.42 15.34
C ALA A 148 6.63 2.00 15.28
N PHE A 149 7.03 1.21 14.29
CA PHE A 149 6.56 -0.17 14.07
C PHE A 149 7.59 -1.19 14.57
N HIS A 150 8.88 -0.92 14.39
CA HIS A 150 9.97 -1.78 14.83
C HIS A 150 11.22 -0.93 15.15
N PRO A 151 12.02 -1.26 16.17
CA PRO A 151 13.19 -0.44 16.54
C PRO A 151 14.18 -0.18 15.40
N GLU A 152 14.37 -1.13 14.50
CA GLU A 152 15.27 -0.97 13.36
C GLU A 152 14.62 -0.23 12.16
N GLY A 153 13.31 -0.07 12.15
CA GLY A 153 12.57 0.73 11.16
C GLY A 153 12.99 0.50 9.71
N GLU A 154 13.29 1.59 9.01
CA GLU A 154 13.66 1.58 7.58
C GLU A 154 14.95 0.80 7.29
N ILE A 155 15.83 0.63 8.28
CA ILE A 155 17.07 -0.15 8.12
C ILE A 155 16.78 -1.64 7.96
N ALA A 156 15.85 -2.18 8.75
CA ALA A 156 15.39 -3.57 8.59
C ALA A 156 14.75 -3.77 7.21
N VAL A 157 13.93 -2.82 6.75
CA VAL A 157 13.30 -2.86 5.42
C VAL A 157 14.35 -2.77 4.30
N ALA A 158 15.36 -1.92 4.43
CA ALA A 158 16.44 -1.80 3.46
C ALA A 158 17.24 -3.09 3.33
N ARG A 159 17.57 -3.75 4.46
CA ARG A 159 18.22 -5.07 4.46
C ARG A 159 17.35 -6.15 3.83
N ALA A 160 16.06 -6.19 4.12
CA ALA A 160 15.12 -7.11 3.50
C ALA A 160 15.01 -6.88 1.98
N ALA A 161 14.91 -5.62 1.56
CA ALA A 161 14.90 -5.24 0.15
C ALA A 161 16.19 -5.68 -0.58
N ARG A 162 17.35 -5.58 0.08
CA ARG A 162 18.62 -6.12 -0.43
C ARG A 162 18.57 -7.64 -0.56
N ALA A 163 18.19 -8.34 0.52
CA ALA A 163 18.19 -9.80 0.57
C ALA A 163 17.29 -10.44 -0.49
N LYS A 164 16.19 -9.76 -0.84
CA LYS A 164 15.21 -10.25 -1.84
C LYS A 164 15.33 -9.56 -3.21
N GLY A 165 16.20 -8.58 -3.37
CA GLY A 165 16.47 -7.92 -4.66
C GLY A 165 15.36 -6.97 -5.12
N HIS A 166 14.68 -6.28 -4.19
CA HIS A 166 13.58 -5.37 -4.50
C HIS A 166 13.96 -3.89 -4.41
N LEU A 167 13.25 -3.05 -5.20
CA LEU A 167 13.33 -1.60 -5.08
C LEU A 167 12.65 -1.13 -3.80
N MET A 168 13.29 -0.20 -3.09
CA MET A 168 12.75 0.51 -1.94
C MET A 168 12.70 2.01 -2.21
N MET A 169 11.61 2.66 -1.79
CA MET A 169 11.48 4.12 -1.72
C MET A 169 11.49 4.56 -0.26
N LEU A 170 12.37 5.52 0.08
CA LEU A 170 12.43 6.11 1.42
C LEU A 170 11.55 7.36 1.50
N SER A 171 10.79 7.49 2.57
CA SER A 171 9.96 8.68 2.82
C SER A 171 10.82 9.87 3.30
N THR A 172 10.47 11.10 2.88
CA THR A 172 11.05 12.34 3.45
C THR A 172 10.96 12.40 4.97
N VAL A 173 9.89 11.86 5.53
CA VAL A 173 9.65 11.83 6.98
C VAL A 173 9.94 10.46 7.59
N ALA A 174 10.88 9.72 7.01
CA ALA A 174 11.43 8.50 7.57
C ALA A 174 12.14 8.76 8.92
N THR A 175 12.34 7.71 9.69
CA THR A 175 13.10 7.74 10.96
C THR A 175 14.56 7.31 10.80
N SER A 176 14.97 7.04 9.56
CA SER A 176 16.36 6.82 9.16
C SER A 176 16.73 7.76 8.01
N SER A 177 18.00 8.10 7.89
CA SER A 177 18.49 8.94 6.79
C SER A 177 18.55 8.18 5.47
N ILE A 178 18.62 8.91 4.36
CA ILE A 178 18.82 8.30 3.03
C ILE A 178 20.18 7.60 2.94
N GLU A 179 21.20 8.18 3.57
CA GLU A 179 22.55 7.64 3.64
C GLU A 179 22.55 6.26 4.34
N ASP A 180 21.91 6.17 5.51
CA ASP A 180 21.81 4.91 6.26
C ASP A 180 20.99 3.86 5.51
N ALA A 181 19.91 4.27 4.84
CA ALA A 181 19.08 3.38 4.06
C ALA A 181 19.84 2.82 2.84
N ILE A 182 20.60 3.66 2.11
CA ILE A 182 21.44 3.23 0.99
C ILE A 182 22.56 2.30 1.48
N ALA A 183 23.22 2.63 2.59
CA ALA A 183 24.25 1.79 3.19
C ALA A 183 23.69 0.41 3.59
N ALA A 184 22.56 0.36 4.28
CA ALA A 184 21.90 -0.89 4.71
C ALA A 184 21.45 -1.74 3.53
N ARG A 185 20.92 -1.10 2.48
CA ARG A 185 20.50 -1.78 1.25
C ARG A 185 21.71 -2.22 0.41
N SER A 186 22.84 -1.55 0.52
CA SER A 186 24.01 -1.71 -0.37
C SER A 186 23.62 -1.58 -1.85
N GLY A 187 22.87 -0.53 -2.19
CA GLY A 187 22.41 -0.26 -3.55
C GLY A 187 21.33 0.81 -3.60
N PRO A 188 20.73 1.06 -4.77
CA PRO A 188 19.90 2.23 -5.00
C PRO A 188 18.62 2.22 -4.16
N VAL A 189 18.36 3.33 -3.45
CA VAL A 189 17.10 3.66 -2.78
C VAL A 189 16.55 4.93 -3.42
N TRP A 190 15.26 4.95 -3.79
CA TRP A 190 14.64 6.16 -4.31
C TRP A 190 14.18 7.04 -3.16
N GLN A 191 14.34 8.36 -3.30
CA GLN A 191 13.89 9.31 -2.28
C GLN A 191 12.52 9.87 -2.62
N GLN A 192 11.51 9.57 -1.80
CA GLN A 192 10.23 10.27 -1.90
C GLN A 192 10.36 11.66 -1.28
N LEU A 193 9.77 12.66 -1.94
CA LEU A 193 9.84 14.07 -1.57
C LEU A 193 8.46 14.62 -1.13
N TYR A 194 8.43 15.17 0.08
CA TYR A 194 7.51 16.23 0.47
C TYR A 194 8.32 17.53 0.43
N PRO A 195 8.00 18.47 -0.48
CA PRO A 195 8.89 19.60 -0.75
C PRO A 195 8.86 20.68 0.32
N THR A 196 7.93 20.61 1.29
CA THR A 196 7.55 21.65 2.24
C THR A 196 7.00 22.92 1.57
N ASN A 197 6.49 23.86 2.37
CA ASN A 197 6.12 25.18 1.87
C ASN A 197 7.30 26.13 1.70
N VAL A 198 8.54 25.69 2.00
CA VAL A 198 9.79 26.45 1.88
C VAL A 198 10.67 25.78 0.82
N TRP A 199 10.81 26.43 -0.33
CA TRP A 199 11.55 25.89 -1.48
C TRP A 199 12.98 25.47 -1.13
N GLU A 200 13.70 26.30 -0.36
CA GLU A 200 15.09 26.06 0.01
C GLU A 200 15.26 24.76 0.81
N VAL A 201 14.28 24.45 1.66
CA VAL A 201 14.26 23.19 2.42
C VAL A 201 14.03 22.01 1.49
N GLY A 202 13.02 22.07 0.61
CA GLY A 202 12.77 21.02 -0.38
C GLY A 202 13.97 20.78 -1.29
N ARG A 203 14.59 21.85 -1.78
CA ARG A 203 15.81 21.79 -2.60
C ARG A 203 16.99 21.15 -1.85
N ALA A 204 17.19 21.50 -0.59
CA ALA A 204 18.26 20.92 0.23
C ALA A 204 18.07 19.41 0.43
N ILE A 205 16.83 18.95 0.68
CA ILE A 205 16.50 17.52 0.80
C ILE A 205 16.83 16.78 -0.51
N VAL A 206 16.44 17.36 -1.66
CA VAL A 206 16.76 16.79 -2.98
C VAL A 206 18.26 16.66 -3.16
N LYS A 207 19.01 17.75 -2.93
CA LYS A 207 20.47 17.76 -3.12
C LYS A 207 21.18 16.78 -2.18
N ARG A 208 20.71 16.65 -0.95
CA ARG A 208 21.20 15.64 -0.01
C ARG A 208 20.97 14.22 -0.54
N ALA A 209 19.78 13.93 -1.05
CA ALA A 209 19.46 12.61 -1.61
C ALA A 209 20.31 12.29 -2.85
N GLU A 210 20.51 13.26 -3.75
CA GLU A 210 21.39 13.12 -4.91
C GLU A 210 22.84 12.85 -4.49
N THR A 211 23.34 13.61 -3.52
CA THR A 211 24.72 13.45 -2.98
C THR A 211 24.90 12.09 -2.31
N ALA A 212 23.88 11.57 -1.64
CA ALA A 212 23.89 10.23 -1.06
C ALA A 212 23.83 9.10 -2.10
N GLY A 213 23.55 9.42 -3.37
CA GLY A 213 23.49 8.45 -4.46
C GLY A 213 22.09 7.92 -4.76
N ALA A 214 21.00 8.59 -4.33
CA ALA A 214 19.66 8.24 -4.73
C ALA A 214 19.46 8.50 -6.25
N PRO A 215 19.12 7.49 -7.06
CA PRO A 215 19.01 7.65 -8.51
C PRO A 215 17.68 8.26 -8.97
N ALA A 216 16.74 8.44 -8.06
CA ALA A 216 15.43 9.01 -8.36
C ALA A 216 14.84 9.77 -7.18
N ILE A 217 14.15 10.87 -7.51
CA ILE A 217 13.31 11.66 -6.61
C ILE A 217 11.84 11.39 -6.99
N VAL A 218 11.01 11.11 -6.00
CA VAL A 218 9.57 10.81 -6.18
C VAL A 218 8.76 11.91 -5.48
N LEU A 219 8.36 12.94 -6.22
CA LEU A 219 7.52 14.02 -5.70
C LEU A 219 6.12 13.48 -5.45
N THR A 220 5.66 13.56 -4.21
CA THR A 220 4.28 13.24 -3.85
C THR A 220 3.41 14.47 -4.03
N VAL A 221 2.27 14.35 -4.73
CA VAL A 221 1.40 15.49 -5.09
C VAL A 221 -0.03 15.37 -4.56
N ASP A 222 -0.34 14.34 -3.77
CA ASP A 222 -1.67 13.98 -3.32
C ASP A 222 -1.99 14.35 -1.85
N LEU A 223 -1.20 15.24 -1.22
CA LEU A 223 -1.39 15.66 0.18
C LEU A 223 -1.20 17.18 0.37
N GLN A 224 -1.75 17.99 -0.52
CA GLN A 224 -1.71 19.48 -0.44
C GLN A 224 -2.49 20.01 0.76
N GLU A 225 -3.48 19.27 1.23
CA GLU A 225 -4.25 19.52 2.46
C GLU A 225 -4.19 18.28 3.35
N GLY A 226 -4.39 18.46 4.65
CA GLY A 226 -4.47 17.33 5.59
C GLY A 226 -5.72 16.49 5.33
N SER A 227 -5.64 15.19 5.60
CA SER A 227 -6.77 14.26 5.48
C SER A 227 -7.42 13.94 6.83
N ASN A 228 -8.73 13.70 6.83
CA ASN A 228 -9.49 13.33 8.02
C ASN A 228 -9.32 11.84 8.32
N ARG A 229 -8.32 11.49 9.15
CA ARG A 229 -7.93 10.11 9.46
C ARG A 229 -8.62 9.60 10.73
N GLU A 230 -9.93 9.39 10.64
CA GLU A 230 -10.76 9.05 11.80
C GLU A 230 -10.31 7.79 12.54
N THR A 231 -9.95 6.74 11.81
CA THR A 231 -9.46 5.48 12.40
C THR A 231 -8.20 5.72 13.22
N LEU A 232 -7.25 6.52 12.73
CA LEU A 232 -6.06 6.93 13.50
C LEU A 232 -6.46 7.74 14.74
N PHE A 233 -7.31 8.75 14.58
CA PHE A 233 -7.70 9.61 15.71
C PHE A 233 -8.43 8.85 16.80
N ARG A 234 -9.28 7.88 16.46
CA ARG A 234 -9.91 6.98 17.44
C ARG A 234 -8.88 6.11 18.15
N ALA A 235 -7.88 5.60 17.42
CA ALA A 235 -6.80 4.80 18.00
C ALA A 235 -5.89 5.63 18.92
N GLU A 236 -5.58 6.88 18.56
CA GLU A 236 -4.82 7.81 19.41
C GLU A 236 -5.56 8.12 20.73
N ARG A 237 -6.89 8.29 20.70
CA ARG A 237 -7.70 8.48 21.91
C ARG A 237 -7.67 7.27 22.85
N ALA A 238 -7.58 6.07 22.27
CA ALA A 238 -7.52 4.82 23.04
C ALA A 238 -6.13 4.55 23.62
N ASP A 239 -5.08 5.14 23.04
CA ASP A 239 -3.69 4.93 23.45
C ASP A 239 -3.29 5.93 24.56
N LYS A 240 -3.16 5.43 25.78
CA LYS A 240 -2.82 6.26 26.97
C LYS A 240 -1.32 6.39 27.20
N ARG A 241 -0.48 5.84 26.34
CA ARG A 241 0.98 5.86 26.51
C ARG A 241 1.54 7.20 26.05
N GLU A 242 2.57 7.68 26.74
CA GLU A 242 3.40 8.76 26.23
C GLU A 242 4.34 8.23 25.16
N CYS A 243 4.28 8.81 23.94
CA CYS A 243 5.18 8.48 22.86
C CYS A 243 5.77 9.74 22.22
N SER A 244 7.05 9.97 22.43
CA SER A 244 7.77 11.11 21.85
C SER A 244 8.28 10.87 20.44
N ALA A 245 8.32 9.60 19.98
CA ALA A 245 8.96 9.23 18.71
C ALA A 245 8.05 9.41 17.49
N CYS A 246 6.74 9.23 17.62
CA CYS A 246 5.82 9.14 16.47
C CYS A 246 4.59 10.04 16.58
N HIS A 247 4.11 10.35 17.79
CA HIS A 247 3.04 11.31 18.06
C HIS A 247 3.37 12.13 19.30
N GLN A 248 2.76 13.28 19.44
CA GLN A 248 3.01 14.14 20.61
C GLN A 248 2.21 13.66 21.82
N SER A 249 2.80 13.78 22.98
CA SER A 249 2.34 13.24 24.27
C SER A 249 1.06 13.86 24.84
N ALA A 250 0.48 14.86 24.23
CA ALA A 250 -0.77 15.44 24.69
C ALA A 250 -1.76 15.54 23.54
N TYR A 251 -2.73 14.66 23.52
CA TYR A 251 -3.96 14.87 22.79
C TYR A 251 -4.69 16.07 23.42
N THR A 252 -4.39 17.26 22.93
CA THR A 252 -5.11 18.51 23.25
C THR A 252 -6.13 18.83 22.15
N GLY A 253 -6.64 17.81 21.46
CA GLY A 253 -7.54 17.96 20.32
C GLY A 253 -8.93 18.41 20.73
N ASP A 254 -9.60 19.10 19.78
CA ASP A 254 -11.03 19.34 19.84
C ASP A 254 -11.82 18.01 19.82
N ALA A 255 -13.15 18.09 20.05
CA ALA A 255 -14.03 16.92 20.08
C ALA A 255 -13.99 16.04 18.80
N ARG A 256 -13.38 16.50 17.71
CA ARG A 256 -13.21 15.79 16.43
C ARG A 256 -11.88 15.04 16.32
N GLY A 257 -11.07 15.04 17.37
CA GLY A 257 -9.81 14.31 17.36
C GLY A 257 -8.71 14.92 16.50
N ARG A 258 -8.91 16.10 15.98
CA ARG A 258 -7.84 16.84 15.31
C ARG A 258 -6.87 17.25 16.41
N ALA A 259 -5.70 16.62 16.45
CA ALA A 259 -4.55 17.27 17.02
C ALA A 259 -4.38 18.56 16.20
N ARG A 260 -4.97 19.65 16.64
CA ARG A 260 -4.48 20.97 16.24
C ARG A 260 -3.02 20.93 16.64
N GLY A 261 -2.14 20.89 15.62
CA GLY A 261 -0.72 20.74 15.82
C GLY A 261 -0.36 21.46 17.10
N GLY A 262 0.17 20.71 18.08
CA GLY A 262 0.68 21.34 19.28
C GLY A 262 1.50 22.54 18.85
N SER A 263 1.73 23.52 19.67
CA SER A 263 2.30 24.85 19.37
C SER A 263 3.52 24.94 18.43
N GLY A 264 3.90 23.87 17.73
CA GLY A 264 5.02 23.74 16.81
C GLY A 264 4.72 23.21 15.40
N GLY A 265 3.51 22.74 15.10
CA GLY A 265 3.13 22.34 13.73
C GLY A 265 4.06 21.32 13.05
N PHE A 266 4.07 21.32 11.70
CA PHE A 266 4.90 20.42 10.91
C PHE A 266 6.41 20.61 11.12
N ALA A 267 6.88 21.84 11.43
CA ALA A 267 8.29 22.11 11.72
C ALA A 267 8.85 21.28 12.89
N GLN A 268 8.11 21.17 14.00
CA GLN A 268 8.51 20.33 15.14
C GLN A 268 8.56 18.83 14.77
N TYR A 269 7.61 18.38 13.97
CA TYR A 269 7.62 17.00 13.47
C TYR A 269 8.81 16.75 12.55
N ALA A 270 9.07 17.65 11.62
CA ALA A 270 10.17 17.58 10.69
C ALA A 270 11.55 17.62 11.38
N ALA A 271 11.71 18.46 12.41
CA ALA A 271 12.93 18.56 13.21
C ALA A 271 13.38 17.26 13.90
N ARG A 272 12.50 16.26 13.96
CA ARG A 272 12.80 14.92 14.49
C ARG A 272 13.12 13.90 13.39
N LYS A 273 13.20 14.34 12.13
CA LYS A 273 13.40 13.47 10.99
C LYS A 273 14.76 13.70 10.36
N PRO A 274 15.60 12.66 10.20
CA PRO A 274 16.97 12.80 9.75
C PRO A 274 17.15 13.56 8.43
N MET A 275 16.16 13.49 7.53
CA MET A 275 16.24 14.22 6.25
C MET A 275 16.22 15.75 6.41
N PHE A 276 15.80 16.25 7.59
CA PHE A 276 15.76 17.68 7.90
C PHE A 276 16.92 18.15 8.79
N ASP A 277 17.84 17.26 9.16
CA ASP A 277 18.96 17.62 10.01
C ASP A 277 19.80 18.74 9.38
N GLY A 278 20.10 19.76 10.18
CA GLY A 278 20.88 20.92 9.75
C GLY A 278 20.14 21.96 8.91
N LEU A 279 18.83 21.79 8.66
CA LEU A 279 18.03 22.73 7.87
C LEU A 279 17.32 23.75 8.78
N ASP A 280 17.19 24.99 8.30
CA ASP A 280 16.36 26.02 8.96
C ASP A 280 14.87 25.75 8.68
N LEU A 281 14.16 25.32 9.72
CA LEU A 281 12.74 25.02 9.68
C LEU A 281 11.85 26.13 10.23
N SER A 282 12.40 27.30 10.55
CA SER A 282 11.66 28.39 11.20
C SER A 282 10.43 28.89 10.41
N LYS A 283 10.48 28.78 9.07
CA LYS A 283 9.40 29.17 8.14
C LYS A 283 8.60 27.99 7.61
N VAL A 284 8.92 26.76 8.03
CA VAL A 284 8.22 25.56 7.56
C VAL A 284 6.94 25.40 8.35
N THR A 285 5.80 25.40 7.66
CA THR A 285 4.47 25.23 8.25
C THR A 285 3.74 23.99 7.76
N ALA A 286 4.10 23.46 6.58
CA ALA A 286 3.43 22.33 5.94
C ALA A 286 4.42 21.40 5.23
N ALA A 287 4.04 20.13 5.11
CA ALA A 287 4.78 19.12 4.34
C ALA A 287 4.75 19.40 2.83
N GLN A 288 3.65 19.97 2.35
CA GLN A 288 3.45 20.39 0.97
C GLN A 288 2.91 21.82 0.93
N PRO A 289 3.29 22.61 -0.08
CA PRO A 289 2.70 23.94 -0.27
C PRO A 289 1.29 23.78 -0.85
N ALA A 290 0.35 24.59 -0.37
CA ALA A 290 -1.02 24.63 -0.93
C ALA A 290 -1.06 25.08 -2.41
N ASN A 291 -0.02 25.78 -2.87
CA ASN A 291 0.15 26.26 -4.25
C ASN A 291 1.05 25.31 -5.09
N LEU A 292 1.18 24.05 -4.72
CA LEU A 292 1.87 23.06 -5.54
C LEU A 292 1.23 23.02 -6.93
N SER A 293 2.00 23.29 -7.96
CA SER A 293 1.54 23.48 -9.34
C SER A 293 2.52 22.89 -10.34
N TRP A 294 2.13 22.90 -11.62
CA TRP A 294 3.01 22.45 -12.71
C TRP A 294 4.26 23.34 -12.87
N ASP A 295 4.19 24.63 -12.53
CA ASP A 295 5.38 25.49 -12.45
C ASP A 295 6.36 25.03 -11.36
N PHE A 296 5.82 24.53 -10.23
CA PHE A 296 6.66 23.93 -9.20
C PHE A 296 7.34 22.65 -9.73
N VAL A 297 6.62 21.80 -10.45
CA VAL A 297 7.17 20.58 -11.06
C VAL A 297 8.28 20.95 -12.04
N LYS A 298 8.05 21.96 -12.90
CA LYS A 298 9.07 22.45 -13.82
C LYS A 298 10.32 22.96 -13.09
N ARG A 299 10.14 23.81 -12.07
CA ARG A 299 11.25 24.31 -11.24
C ARG A 299 12.02 23.19 -10.57
N LEU A 300 11.30 22.15 -10.08
CA LEU A 300 11.93 20.99 -9.48
C LEU A 300 12.70 20.18 -10.53
N ARG A 301 12.11 19.96 -11.72
CA ARG A 301 12.78 19.27 -12.83
C ARG A 301 14.09 19.96 -13.22
N ASP A 302 14.08 21.29 -13.31
CA ASP A 302 15.28 22.07 -13.62
C ASP A 302 16.36 22.00 -12.51
N THR A 303 15.98 21.60 -11.29
CA THR A 303 16.86 21.47 -10.12
C THR A 303 17.44 20.06 -9.96
N VAL A 304 16.65 19.02 -10.29
CA VAL A 304 17.01 17.62 -10.10
C VAL A 304 17.92 17.13 -11.23
N THR A 305 19.00 16.44 -10.88
CA THR A 305 19.94 15.84 -11.85
C THR A 305 19.69 14.35 -12.09
N VAL A 306 18.91 13.72 -11.22
CA VAL A 306 18.50 12.30 -11.29
C VAL A 306 17.08 12.17 -11.87
N LYS A 307 16.52 10.97 -11.87
CA LYS A 307 15.15 10.75 -12.34
C LYS A 307 14.12 11.42 -11.44
N LEU A 308 13.13 12.09 -12.04
CA LEU A 308 12.00 12.71 -11.34
C LEU A 308 10.71 11.98 -11.67
N LEU A 309 10.04 11.46 -10.64
CA LEU A 309 8.72 10.84 -10.76
C LEU A 309 7.68 11.67 -9.99
N LEU A 310 6.42 11.62 -10.45
CA LEU A 310 5.27 12.12 -9.69
C LEU A 310 4.48 10.96 -9.09
N LYS A 311 4.15 11.05 -7.80
CA LYS A 311 3.32 10.08 -7.07
C LYS A 311 2.02 10.75 -6.63
N GLY A 312 0.88 10.11 -6.96
CA GLY A 312 -0.45 10.67 -6.68
C GLY A 312 -1.21 11.07 -7.95
N ILE A 313 -0.75 10.65 -9.13
CA ILE A 313 -1.40 10.91 -10.41
C ILE A 313 -2.46 9.82 -10.65
N VAL A 314 -3.73 10.23 -10.83
CA VAL A 314 -4.86 9.31 -10.96
C VAL A 314 -5.80 9.64 -12.14
N THR A 315 -5.47 10.67 -12.92
CA THR A 315 -6.26 11.13 -14.07
C THR A 315 -5.44 11.15 -15.35
N ARG A 316 -6.13 11.05 -16.48
CA ARG A 316 -5.55 11.17 -17.84
C ARG A 316 -4.87 12.53 -18.03
N GLU A 317 -5.56 13.59 -17.63
CA GLU A 317 -5.15 14.97 -17.84
C GLU A 317 -3.83 15.26 -17.13
N ASP A 318 -3.72 14.87 -15.86
CA ASP A 318 -2.48 15.05 -15.10
C ASP A 318 -1.34 14.17 -15.63
N ALA A 319 -1.64 12.98 -16.13
CA ALA A 319 -0.63 12.14 -16.76
C ALA A 319 -0.09 12.74 -18.07
N GLN A 320 -0.94 13.38 -18.88
CA GLN A 320 -0.51 14.09 -20.08
C GLN A 320 0.38 15.29 -19.73
N LEU A 321 -0.05 16.13 -18.79
CA LEU A 321 0.72 17.25 -18.30
C LEU A 321 2.06 16.82 -17.71
N ALA A 322 2.11 15.71 -16.97
CA ALA A 322 3.35 15.18 -16.43
C ALA A 322 4.36 14.82 -17.53
N VAL A 323 3.91 14.19 -18.60
CA VAL A 323 4.75 13.89 -19.76
C VAL A 323 5.25 15.18 -20.44
N GLU A 324 4.37 16.17 -20.62
CA GLU A 324 4.71 17.46 -21.23
C GLU A 324 5.73 18.26 -20.41
N HIS A 325 5.68 18.12 -19.07
CA HIS A 325 6.65 18.74 -18.15
C HIS A 325 7.94 17.94 -17.97
N GLY A 326 8.13 16.86 -18.76
CA GLY A 326 9.37 16.12 -18.82
C GLY A 326 9.72 15.33 -17.56
N VAL A 327 8.71 14.83 -16.81
CA VAL A 327 8.96 13.88 -15.72
C VAL A 327 9.36 12.52 -16.29
N ASP A 328 10.17 11.77 -15.56
CA ASP A 328 10.70 10.50 -16.04
C ASP A 328 9.77 9.30 -15.77
N GLY A 329 8.76 9.46 -14.91
CA GLY A 329 7.84 8.37 -14.60
C GLY A 329 6.69 8.78 -13.69
N LEU A 330 5.66 7.92 -13.59
CA LEU A 330 4.47 8.15 -12.79
C LEU A 330 4.24 7.03 -11.78
N ILE A 331 3.66 7.39 -10.65
CA ILE A 331 3.10 6.43 -9.68
C ILE A 331 1.62 6.74 -9.51
N VAL A 332 0.76 5.89 -10.07
CA VAL A 332 -0.68 5.92 -9.87
C VAL A 332 -0.95 5.53 -8.43
N SER A 333 -1.43 6.48 -7.65
CA SER A 333 -1.56 6.34 -6.21
C SER A 333 -2.65 7.27 -5.68
N ASN A 334 -3.42 6.81 -4.70
CA ASN A 334 -4.26 7.61 -3.84
C ASN A 334 -3.76 7.53 -2.39
N HIS A 335 -2.42 7.42 -2.23
CA HIS A 335 -1.77 7.26 -0.93
C HIS A 335 -2.25 6.03 -0.13
N GLY A 336 -2.74 5.01 -0.82
CA GLY A 336 -3.36 3.84 -0.20
C GLY A 336 -4.70 4.15 0.47
N GLY A 337 -5.47 5.09 -0.07
CA GLY A 337 -6.75 5.58 0.48
C GLY A 337 -6.58 6.52 1.66
N ARG A 338 -5.47 7.30 1.71
CA ARG A 338 -5.10 8.16 2.84
C ARG A 338 -5.01 9.65 2.47
N SER A 339 -5.18 9.99 1.20
CA SER A 339 -5.19 11.37 0.69
C SER A 339 -6.59 11.95 0.63
N GLU A 340 -7.49 11.30 -0.06
CA GLU A 340 -8.87 11.71 -0.27
C GLU A 340 -9.84 10.52 -0.21
N GLU A 341 -11.12 10.79 0.03
CA GLU A 341 -12.20 9.79 0.05
C GLU A 341 -12.99 9.84 -1.26
N THR A 342 -12.33 9.45 -2.34
CA THR A 342 -12.95 9.45 -3.69
C THR A 342 -13.66 8.14 -4.02
N LEU A 343 -13.49 7.10 -3.23
CA LEU A 343 -13.97 5.73 -3.50
C LEU A 343 -13.45 5.14 -4.80
N ARG A 344 -12.51 5.83 -5.49
CA ARG A 344 -11.93 5.37 -6.74
C ARG A 344 -10.64 4.60 -6.51
N PRO A 345 -10.60 3.28 -6.79
CA PRO A 345 -9.39 2.48 -6.66
C PRO A 345 -8.32 2.92 -7.66
N THR A 346 -7.07 2.86 -7.26
CA THR A 346 -5.95 3.17 -8.16
C THR A 346 -5.87 2.23 -9.35
N ILE A 347 -6.28 0.98 -9.18
CA ILE A 347 -6.31 0.00 -10.29
C ILE A 347 -7.32 0.38 -11.38
N ASP A 348 -8.40 1.12 -11.05
CA ASP A 348 -9.37 1.63 -12.01
C ASP A 348 -8.86 2.90 -12.72
N SER A 349 -8.01 3.69 -12.05
CA SER A 349 -7.33 4.85 -12.65
C SER A 349 -6.16 4.46 -13.56
N LEU A 350 -5.56 3.30 -13.34
CA LEU A 350 -4.37 2.86 -14.06
C LEU A 350 -4.53 2.85 -15.59
N PRO A 351 -5.62 2.33 -16.20
CA PRO A 351 -5.73 2.26 -17.66
C PRO A 351 -5.67 3.61 -18.35
N GLU A 352 -6.33 4.64 -17.81
CA GLU A 352 -6.33 5.99 -18.42
C GLU A 352 -4.98 6.68 -18.29
N VAL A 353 -4.26 6.46 -17.17
CA VAL A 353 -2.90 6.98 -16.97
C VAL A 353 -1.91 6.29 -17.91
N ILE A 354 -2.02 4.96 -18.10
CA ILE A 354 -1.21 4.20 -19.07
C ILE A 354 -1.44 4.71 -20.49
N GLU A 355 -2.70 4.92 -20.87
CA GLU A 355 -3.05 5.44 -22.19
C GLU A 355 -2.47 6.85 -22.41
N ALA A 356 -2.55 7.72 -21.42
CA ALA A 356 -1.99 9.07 -21.48
C ALA A 356 -0.46 9.08 -21.53
N ALA A 357 0.20 8.23 -20.75
CA ALA A 357 1.66 8.05 -20.80
C ALA A 357 2.13 7.49 -22.14
N ALA A 358 1.29 6.72 -22.84
CA ALA A 358 1.51 6.20 -24.21
C ALA A 358 2.89 5.53 -24.39
N GLY A 359 3.38 4.82 -23.36
CA GLY A 359 4.68 4.16 -23.38
C GLY A 359 5.91 5.09 -23.35
N ARG A 360 5.71 6.41 -23.24
CA ARG A 360 6.81 7.39 -23.20
C ARG A 360 7.60 7.37 -21.90
N ILE A 361 6.92 7.07 -20.80
CA ILE A 361 7.50 6.98 -19.46
C ILE A 361 6.91 5.76 -18.72
N PRO A 362 7.67 5.10 -17.81
CA PRO A 362 7.15 4.01 -17.01
C PRO A 362 6.08 4.49 -16.01
N VAL A 363 5.08 3.64 -15.79
CA VAL A 363 4.00 3.88 -14.85
C VAL A 363 4.00 2.77 -13.80
N ILE A 364 4.15 3.14 -12.54
CA ILE A 364 4.03 2.27 -11.38
C ILE A 364 2.62 2.48 -10.79
N VAL A 365 2.04 1.47 -10.16
CA VAL A 365 0.79 1.61 -9.41
C VAL A 365 0.95 1.10 -7.99
N ASP A 366 0.36 1.80 -7.02
CA ASP A 366 0.18 1.29 -5.66
C ASP A 366 -1.28 1.44 -5.20
N GLY A 367 -1.61 0.89 -4.03
CA GLY A 367 -2.97 0.88 -3.48
C GLY A 367 -3.67 -0.47 -3.61
N GLY A 368 -4.04 -1.08 -2.49
CA GLY A 368 -4.85 -2.30 -2.43
C GLY A 368 -4.14 -3.63 -2.67
N VAL A 369 -2.89 -3.66 -3.08
CA VAL A 369 -2.14 -4.89 -3.42
C VAL A 369 -1.95 -5.78 -2.19
N ARG A 370 -2.36 -7.06 -2.30
CA ARG A 370 -2.24 -8.09 -1.25
C ARG A 370 -1.84 -9.47 -1.78
N ARG A 371 -1.98 -9.72 -3.08
CA ARG A 371 -1.76 -11.03 -3.69
C ARG A 371 -0.87 -10.92 -4.93
N GLY A 372 -0.15 -11.98 -5.27
CA GLY A 372 0.57 -12.04 -6.54
C GLY A 372 -0.36 -11.91 -7.76
N THR A 373 -1.62 -12.32 -7.62
CA THR A 373 -2.65 -12.10 -8.66
C THR A 373 -3.01 -10.63 -8.85
N ASP A 374 -2.95 -9.80 -7.78
CA ASP A 374 -3.16 -8.35 -7.89
C ASP A 374 -2.01 -7.72 -8.70
N ILE A 375 -0.76 -8.15 -8.42
CA ILE A 375 0.42 -7.72 -9.18
C ILE A 375 0.28 -8.10 -10.65
N PHE A 376 -0.10 -9.34 -10.93
CA PHE A 376 -0.32 -9.81 -12.31
C PHE A 376 -1.37 -8.96 -13.05
N LYS A 377 -2.49 -8.65 -12.40
CA LYS A 377 -3.56 -7.80 -12.96
C LYS A 377 -3.08 -6.39 -13.29
N ALA A 378 -2.32 -5.77 -12.39
CA ALA A 378 -1.74 -4.45 -12.59
C ALA A 378 -0.76 -4.43 -13.78
N LEU A 379 0.13 -5.42 -13.87
CA LEU A 379 1.04 -5.59 -15.00
C LEU A 379 0.27 -5.82 -16.31
N ALA A 380 -0.78 -6.63 -16.30
CA ALA A 380 -1.62 -6.86 -17.47
C ALA A 380 -2.35 -5.60 -17.94
N LEU A 381 -2.64 -4.66 -17.06
CA LEU A 381 -3.18 -3.34 -17.39
C LEU A 381 -2.12 -2.34 -17.86
N GLY A 382 -0.84 -2.73 -17.88
CA GLY A 382 0.25 -1.93 -18.44
C GLY A 382 1.19 -1.30 -17.40
N ALA A 383 1.03 -1.58 -16.11
CA ALA A 383 1.98 -1.10 -15.11
C ALA A 383 3.38 -1.68 -15.36
N SER A 384 4.42 -0.85 -15.21
CA SER A 384 5.82 -1.27 -15.29
C SER A 384 6.31 -1.95 -14.00
N ALA A 385 5.71 -1.58 -12.88
CA ALA A 385 5.97 -2.17 -11.56
C ALA A 385 4.78 -1.88 -10.61
N VAL A 386 4.78 -2.56 -9.45
CA VAL A 386 3.67 -2.51 -8.50
C VAL A 386 4.19 -2.25 -7.09
N GLY A 387 3.71 -1.14 -6.50
CA GLY A 387 4.07 -0.71 -5.17
C GLY A 387 3.19 -1.32 -4.08
N MET A 388 3.75 -1.55 -2.92
CA MET A 388 3.00 -1.92 -1.72
C MET A 388 3.51 -1.18 -0.49
N GLY A 389 2.60 -0.80 0.41
CA GLY A 389 2.91 -0.14 1.69
C GLY A 389 2.57 -1.01 2.88
N ARG A 390 1.27 -1.14 3.19
CA ARG A 390 0.79 -1.86 4.38
C ARG A 390 1.35 -3.28 4.55
N PRO A 391 1.40 -4.16 3.52
CA PRO A 391 1.85 -5.53 3.72
C PRO A 391 3.25 -5.65 4.32
N TYR A 392 4.23 -4.93 3.78
CA TYR A 392 5.57 -5.01 4.34
C TYR A 392 5.69 -4.32 5.69
N ALA A 393 4.88 -3.25 5.92
CA ALA A 393 4.85 -2.59 7.22
C ALA A 393 4.23 -3.47 8.32
N TRP A 394 3.26 -4.32 7.99
CA TRP A 394 2.76 -5.37 8.90
C TRP A 394 3.84 -6.41 9.18
N GLY A 395 4.55 -6.89 8.15
CA GLY A 395 5.67 -7.80 8.33
C GLY A 395 6.76 -7.20 9.22
N LEU A 396 7.13 -5.93 8.98
CA LEU A 396 8.08 -5.21 9.82
C LEU A 396 7.60 -5.14 11.29
N ALA A 397 6.34 -4.77 11.49
CA ALA A 397 5.78 -4.60 12.83
C ALA A 397 5.72 -5.91 13.61
N ALA A 398 5.36 -7.01 12.94
CA ALA A 398 5.20 -8.30 13.57
C ALA A 398 6.55 -8.99 13.86
N PHE A 399 7.50 -8.93 12.90
CA PHE A 399 8.69 -9.79 12.95
C PHE A 399 9.97 -9.10 12.46
N GLY A 400 10.00 -7.78 12.31
CA GLY A 400 11.19 -7.06 11.85
C GLY A 400 11.60 -7.41 10.41
N GLN A 401 12.90 -7.49 10.15
CA GLN A 401 13.46 -7.85 8.84
C GLN A 401 12.92 -9.19 8.31
N PRO A 402 12.89 -10.31 9.08
CA PRO A 402 12.33 -11.58 8.63
C PRO A 402 10.88 -11.48 8.16
N GLY A 403 10.06 -10.68 8.85
CA GLY A 403 8.66 -10.44 8.45
C GLY A 403 8.54 -9.73 7.11
N VAL A 404 9.38 -8.73 6.84
CA VAL A 404 9.42 -8.05 5.53
C VAL A 404 9.87 -9.02 4.44
N GLU A 405 10.90 -9.83 4.69
CA GLU A 405 11.39 -10.82 3.72
C GLU A 405 10.33 -11.86 3.39
N ALA A 406 9.57 -12.33 4.39
CA ALA A 406 8.49 -13.29 4.19
C ALA A 406 7.36 -12.71 3.33
N VAL A 407 6.93 -11.47 3.59
CA VAL A 407 5.94 -10.77 2.76
C VAL A 407 6.40 -10.67 1.30
N LEU A 408 7.65 -10.27 1.07
CA LEU A 408 8.23 -10.18 -0.27
C LEU A 408 8.26 -11.54 -0.98
N GLU A 409 8.67 -12.59 -0.26
CA GLU A 409 8.76 -13.94 -0.81
C GLU A 409 7.39 -14.55 -1.11
N ILE A 410 6.39 -14.32 -0.25
CA ILE A 410 5.00 -14.75 -0.50
C ILE A 410 4.48 -14.13 -1.80
N LEU A 411 4.59 -12.82 -1.95
CA LEU A 411 4.11 -12.14 -3.17
C LEU A 411 4.88 -12.57 -4.42
N ARG A 412 6.20 -12.75 -4.30
CA ARG A 412 7.03 -13.27 -5.39
C ARG A 412 6.60 -14.69 -5.81
N ARG A 413 6.39 -15.58 -4.85
CA ARG A 413 5.94 -16.96 -5.08
C ARG A 413 4.56 -16.98 -5.73
N GLU A 414 3.62 -16.18 -5.22
CA GLU A 414 2.27 -16.07 -5.79
C GLU A 414 2.28 -15.51 -7.21
N LEU A 415 3.10 -14.48 -7.48
CA LEU A 415 3.26 -13.94 -8.84
C LEU A 415 3.82 -15.02 -9.79
N LYS A 416 4.86 -15.73 -9.38
CA LYS A 416 5.42 -16.84 -10.18
C LYS A 416 4.38 -17.91 -10.46
N THR A 417 3.58 -18.25 -9.46
CA THR A 417 2.51 -19.25 -9.59
C THR A 417 1.45 -18.82 -10.60
N ILE A 418 0.94 -17.58 -10.50
CA ILE A 418 -0.08 -17.12 -11.45
C ILE A 418 0.49 -16.93 -12.84
N MET A 419 1.75 -16.54 -13.03
CA MET A 419 2.40 -16.48 -14.32
C MET A 419 2.43 -17.87 -14.98
N ARG A 420 2.80 -18.91 -14.25
CA ARG A 420 2.74 -20.30 -14.73
C ARG A 420 1.33 -20.73 -15.10
N GLN A 421 0.37 -20.46 -14.20
CA GLN A 421 -1.03 -20.84 -14.43
C GLN A 421 -1.68 -20.06 -15.58
N ALA A 422 -1.29 -18.82 -15.79
CA ALA A 422 -1.78 -17.99 -16.90
C ALA A 422 -1.09 -18.27 -18.23
N GLY A 423 0.03 -19.01 -18.23
CA GLY A 423 0.80 -19.32 -19.44
C GLY A 423 1.62 -18.12 -19.95
N THR A 424 2.33 -17.44 -19.05
CA THR A 424 3.28 -16.36 -19.41
C THR A 424 4.65 -16.63 -18.79
N ILE A 425 5.71 -16.50 -19.59
CA ILE A 425 7.07 -16.88 -19.19
C ILE A 425 7.89 -15.71 -18.66
N SER A 426 7.45 -14.46 -18.89
CA SER A 426 8.16 -13.28 -18.40
C SER A 426 7.20 -12.12 -18.16
N VAL A 427 7.62 -11.15 -17.31
CA VAL A 427 6.80 -9.98 -16.96
C VAL A 427 6.47 -9.15 -18.19
N ASP A 428 7.39 -8.98 -19.14
CA ASP A 428 7.20 -8.23 -20.38
C ASP A 428 6.17 -8.88 -21.33
N LYS A 429 5.85 -10.17 -21.16
CA LYS A 429 4.81 -10.88 -21.92
C LYS A 429 3.42 -10.75 -21.27
N ILE A 430 3.33 -10.24 -20.06
CA ILE A 430 2.03 -9.96 -19.43
C ILE A 430 1.42 -8.75 -20.12
N SER A 431 0.24 -8.92 -20.72
CA SER A 431 -0.44 -7.87 -21.48
C SER A 431 -1.93 -7.85 -21.22
N ARG A 432 -2.62 -6.83 -21.71
CA ARG A 432 -4.07 -6.64 -21.59
C ARG A 432 -4.88 -7.89 -22.01
N ASN A 433 -4.34 -8.71 -22.88
CA ASN A 433 -4.99 -9.96 -23.34
C ASN A 433 -5.15 -11.01 -22.22
N TYR A 434 -4.43 -10.88 -21.12
CA TYR A 434 -4.52 -11.79 -19.97
C TYR A 434 -5.59 -11.41 -18.96
N VAL A 435 -6.33 -10.33 -19.17
CA VAL A 435 -7.37 -9.89 -18.24
C VAL A 435 -8.64 -9.44 -18.94
N VAL A 436 -9.76 -9.57 -18.23
CA VAL A 436 -11.07 -9.01 -18.59
C VAL A 436 -11.57 -8.23 -17.38
N THR A 437 -12.04 -7.02 -17.62
CA THR A 437 -12.72 -6.22 -16.59
C THR A 437 -14.22 -6.54 -16.66
N ARG A 438 -14.81 -6.95 -15.54
CA ARG A 438 -16.28 -7.02 -15.45
C ARG A 438 -16.82 -5.60 -15.51
N ALA A 439 -17.79 -5.36 -16.41
CA ALA A 439 -18.67 -4.20 -16.28
C ALA A 439 -19.43 -4.32 -14.95
N LEU A 440 -19.55 -3.19 -14.26
CA LEU A 440 -20.39 -3.07 -13.04
C LEU A 440 -21.84 -3.31 -13.38
#